data_1baa8463006cf4ec17379c601511de6e
#
_entry.id   1baa8463006cf4ec17379c601511de6e
#
_cell.length_a   1.000
_cell.length_b   1.000
_cell.length_c   1.000
_cell.angle_alpha   90.00
_cell.angle_beta   90.00
_cell.angle_gamma   90.00
#
_symmetry.space_group_name_H-M   'P 1'
#
loop_
_entity.id
_entity.type
_entity.pdbx_description
1 polymer ?
#
loop_
_entity_poly.entity_id
_entity_poly.type
_entity_poly.pdbx_seq_one_letter_code
_entity_poly.pdbx_strand_id
1 'polypeptide(L)'
;MTEFIRYQSAVPNRLGRFPGVFALANGLHRNGLLTPADRTWHREANLRGTAAYPDPTTVDPDCYDQNRNPGARAWFAADARHLLDLTRPYLEMLDRYGVPWVQLSTGNPGRIVYRDDVQVIAVPQTYPADWPFPPSR
;
A
#
# COMPACT_ATOMS: atom_id res chain seq x y z
N MET A 1 19.71 10.71 1.44
CA MET A 1 19.19 9.34 1.30
C MET A 1 17.69 9.39 1.09
N THR A 2 17.22 8.58 0.18
CA THR A 2 15.77 8.47 -0.06
C THR A 2 15.13 7.63 1.04
N GLU A 3 14.05 8.14 1.59
CA GLU A 3 13.25 7.40 2.56
C GLU A 3 11.93 7.01 1.92
N PHE A 4 11.40 5.87 2.32
CA PHE A 4 10.16 5.32 1.81
C PHE A 4 9.17 5.11 2.93
N ILE A 5 7.89 5.32 2.62
CA ILE A 5 6.78 5.18 3.56
C ILE A 5 5.79 4.16 3.02
N ARG A 6 5.27 3.33 3.91
CA ARG A 6 4.18 2.41 3.59
C ARG A 6 3.12 2.48 4.67
N TYR A 7 1.86 2.54 4.26
CA TYR A 7 0.71 2.37 5.15
C TYR A 7 0.12 0.99 4.90
N GLN A 8 0.00 0.20 5.94
CA GLN A 8 -0.50 -1.17 5.80
C GLN A 8 -1.31 -1.58 7.01
N SER A 9 -2.05 -2.68 6.88
CA SER A 9 -2.81 -3.24 8.00
C SER A 9 -1.91 -3.48 9.20
N ALA A 10 -2.42 -3.18 10.39
CA ALA A 10 -1.73 -3.48 11.65
C ALA A 10 -1.82 -4.97 12.00
N VAL A 11 -2.73 -5.72 11.36
CA VAL A 11 -2.94 -7.14 11.62
C VAL A 11 -2.86 -7.93 10.33
N PRO A 12 -2.41 -9.18 10.36
CA PRO A 12 -2.34 -10.00 9.16
C PRO A 12 -3.74 -10.44 8.72
N ASN A 13 -3.90 -10.63 7.41
CA ASN A 13 -5.09 -11.26 6.85
C ASN A 13 -5.00 -12.79 6.99
N ARG A 14 -6.00 -13.52 6.43
CA ARG A 14 -6.04 -14.97 6.52
C ARG A 14 -4.82 -15.67 5.90
N LEU A 15 -4.15 -15.00 4.95
CA LEU A 15 -2.95 -15.52 4.29
C LEU A 15 -1.67 -15.11 5.01
N GLY A 16 -1.76 -14.46 6.18
CA GLY A 16 -0.61 -13.97 6.93
C GLY A 16 0.06 -12.75 6.31
N ARG A 17 -0.64 -12.02 5.44
CA ARG A 17 -0.13 -10.85 4.73
C ARG A 17 -0.68 -9.56 5.33
N PHE A 18 0.01 -8.47 5.08
CA PHE A 18 -0.35 -7.14 5.57
C PHE A 18 -0.70 -6.25 4.38
N PRO A 19 -1.99 -6.20 3.96
CA PRO A 19 -2.39 -5.39 2.81
C PRO A 19 -2.08 -3.91 3.01
N GLY A 20 -1.73 -3.23 1.93
CA GLY A 20 -1.54 -1.78 1.94
C GLY A 20 -2.86 -1.02 2.00
N VAL A 21 -2.77 0.30 2.17
CA VAL A 21 -3.92 1.18 2.39
C VAL A 21 -4.98 1.07 1.27
N PHE A 22 -4.56 1.04 0.01
CA PHE A 22 -5.53 0.99 -1.10
C PHE A 22 -6.22 -0.37 -1.17
N ALA A 23 -5.49 -1.45 -0.91
CA ALA A 23 -6.08 -2.80 -0.87
C ALA A 23 -7.08 -2.92 0.27
N LEU A 24 -6.81 -2.32 1.43
CA LEU A 24 -7.74 -2.29 2.56
C LEU A 24 -9.03 -1.56 2.21
N ALA A 25 -8.92 -0.38 1.59
CA ALA A 25 -10.08 0.40 1.17
C ALA A 25 -10.89 -0.34 0.09
N ASN A 26 -10.21 -0.93 -0.89
CA ASN A 26 -10.86 -1.73 -1.93
C ASN A 26 -11.60 -2.93 -1.32
N GLY A 27 -11.03 -3.53 -0.27
CA GLY A 27 -11.66 -4.63 0.45
C GLY A 27 -12.98 -4.24 1.12
N LEU A 28 -13.03 -3.07 1.75
CA LEU A 28 -14.27 -2.54 2.33
C LEU A 28 -15.35 -2.35 1.25
N HIS A 29 -14.96 -1.79 0.11
CA HIS A 29 -15.89 -1.58 -1.01
C HIS A 29 -16.41 -2.92 -1.54
N ARG A 30 -15.50 -3.85 -1.83
CA ARG A 30 -15.83 -5.16 -2.41
C ARG A 30 -16.76 -5.96 -1.50
N ASN A 31 -16.59 -5.85 -0.19
CA ASN A 31 -17.41 -6.57 0.79
C ASN A 31 -18.70 -5.84 1.15
N GLY A 32 -19.01 -4.72 0.49
CA GLY A 32 -20.28 -4.01 0.69
C GLY A 32 -20.39 -3.32 2.04
N LEU A 33 -19.26 -2.99 2.69
CA LEU A 33 -19.25 -2.42 4.03
C LEU A 33 -19.33 -0.90 4.05
N LEU A 34 -19.06 -0.24 2.91
CA LEU A 34 -19.08 1.22 2.82
C LEU A 34 -20.52 1.75 2.77
N THR A 35 -20.76 2.90 3.40
CA THR A 35 -21.99 3.65 3.19
C THR A 35 -22.09 4.08 1.71
N PRO A 36 -23.31 4.41 1.20
CA PRO A 36 -23.43 4.89 -0.18
C PRO A 36 -22.55 6.11 -0.46
N ALA A 37 -22.45 7.05 0.48
CA ALA A 37 -21.59 8.24 0.33
C ALA A 37 -20.12 7.87 0.25
N ASP A 38 -19.65 6.99 1.13
CA ASP A 38 -18.24 6.55 1.13
C ASP A 38 -17.93 5.70 -0.11
N ARG A 39 -18.87 4.91 -0.58
CA ARG A 39 -18.71 4.15 -1.83
C ARG A 39 -18.50 5.06 -3.02
N THR A 40 -19.31 6.12 -3.13
CA THR A 40 -19.17 7.11 -4.20
C THR A 40 -17.83 7.83 -4.09
N TRP A 41 -17.48 8.29 -2.90
CA TRP A 41 -16.19 8.94 -2.66
C TRP A 41 -15.02 8.03 -3.05
N HIS A 42 -15.06 6.76 -2.63
CA HIS A 42 -13.98 5.80 -2.89
C HIS A 42 -13.79 5.57 -4.39
N ARG A 43 -14.90 5.42 -5.13
CA ARG A 43 -14.85 5.25 -6.58
C ARG A 43 -14.20 6.46 -7.25
N GLU A 44 -14.61 7.65 -6.88
CA GLU A 44 -14.07 8.89 -7.44
C GLU A 44 -12.60 9.09 -7.06
N ALA A 45 -12.24 8.78 -5.81
CA ALA A 45 -10.87 8.88 -5.35
C ALA A 45 -9.94 7.92 -6.13
N ASN A 46 -10.40 6.68 -6.37
CA ASN A 46 -9.64 5.72 -7.16
C ASN A 46 -9.43 6.20 -8.60
N LEU A 47 -10.45 6.82 -9.21
CA LEU A 47 -10.31 7.38 -10.55
C LEU A 47 -9.29 8.51 -10.58
N ARG A 48 -9.30 9.40 -9.57
CA ARG A 48 -8.31 10.49 -9.47
C ARG A 48 -6.90 9.93 -9.29
N GLY A 49 -6.74 8.92 -8.46
CA GLY A 49 -5.44 8.29 -8.22
C GLY A 49 -4.90 7.63 -9.48
N THR A 50 -5.74 6.88 -10.19
CA THR A 50 -5.36 6.22 -11.43
C THR A 50 -4.99 7.24 -12.53
N ALA A 51 -5.69 8.38 -12.58
CA ALA A 51 -5.37 9.44 -13.53
C ALA A 51 -4.04 10.14 -13.20
N ALA A 52 -3.72 10.27 -11.90
CA ALA A 52 -2.51 10.97 -11.45
C ALA A 52 -1.27 10.08 -11.47
N TYR A 53 -1.42 8.79 -11.17
CA TYR A 53 -0.30 7.87 -11.01
C TYR A 53 -0.60 6.54 -11.69
N PRO A 54 0.31 6.05 -12.55
CA PRO A 54 0.10 4.76 -13.21
C PRO A 54 0.14 3.62 -12.20
N ASP A 55 -0.67 2.61 -12.44
CA ASP A 55 -0.59 1.36 -11.70
C ASP A 55 0.70 0.63 -12.15
N PRO A 56 1.60 0.28 -11.22
CA PRO A 56 2.84 -0.43 -11.58
C PRO A 56 2.62 -1.69 -12.41
N THR A 57 1.50 -2.41 -12.21
CA THR A 57 1.20 -3.64 -12.95
C THR A 57 0.91 -3.37 -14.43
N THR A 58 0.58 -2.14 -14.82
CA THR A 58 0.39 -1.78 -16.23
C THR A 58 1.73 -1.60 -16.96
N VAL A 59 2.81 -1.33 -16.22
CA VAL A 59 4.16 -1.18 -16.77
C VAL A 59 4.93 -2.50 -16.67
N ASP A 60 4.85 -3.16 -15.52
CA ASP A 60 5.47 -4.46 -15.25
C ASP A 60 4.43 -5.38 -14.64
N PRO A 61 3.74 -6.20 -15.45
CA PRO A 61 2.67 -7.08 -14.94
C PRO A 61 3.13 -8.07 -13.88
N ASP A 62 4.42 -8.39 -13.84
CA ASP A 62 4.98 -9.40 -12.94
C ASP A 62 5.56 -8.82 -11.66
N CYS A 63 5.47 -7.50 -11.44
CA CYS A 63 6.12 -6.87 -10.29
C CYS A 63 5.62 -7.41 -8.94
N TYR A 64 4.39 -7.91 -8.88
CA TYR A 64 3.82 -8.53 -7.67
C TYR A 64 3.76 -10.07 -7.76
N ASP A 65 4.34 -10.67 -8.78
CA ASP A 65 4.35 -12.14 -8.91
C ASP A 65 5.09 -12.77 -7.75
N GLN A 66 4.41 -13.59 -6.95
CA GLN A 66 4.97 -14.16 -5.74
C GLN A 66 6.03 -15.24 -6.00
N ASN A 67 6.06 -15.82 -7.19
CA ASN A 67 7.09 -16.77 -7.57
C ASN A 67 8.40 -16.06 -7.94
N ARG A 68 8.31 -14.94 -8.64
CA ARG A 68 9.47 -14.14 -9.04
C ARG A 68 9.90 -13.16 -7.96
N ASN A 69 8.93 -12.54 -7.30
CA ASN A 69 9.13 -11.45 -6.35
C ASN A 69 8.39 -11.73 -5.05
N PRO A 70 8.81 -12.74 -4.30
CA PRO A 70 8.09 -13.15 -3.08
C PRO A 70 8.07 -12.01 -2.06
N GLY A 71 6.87 -11.71 -1.56
CA GLY A 71 6.67 -10.65 -0.58
C GLY A 71 6.75 -9.23 -1.14
N ALA A 72 6.78 -9.06 -2.47
CA ALA A 72 6.84 -7.74 -3.09
C ALA A 72 5.72 -6.84 -2.57
N ARG A 73 6.09 -5.62 -2.22
CA ARG A 73 5.16 -4.61 -1.68
C ARG A 73 5.55 -3.22 -2.12
N ALA A 74 4.55 -2.35 -2.22
CA ALA A 74 4.76 -0.97 -2.64
C ALA A 74 5.15 -0.09 -1.47
N TRP A 75 6.06 0.84 -1.73
CA TRP A 75 6.47 1.89 -0.81
C TRP A 75 6.39 3.23 -1.53
N PHE A 76 5.86 4.25 -0.85
CA PHE A 76 5.80 5.60 -1.40
C PHE A 76 7.10 6.33 -1.08
N ALA A 77 7.60 7.13 -2.02
CA ALA A 77 8.68 8.05 -1.72
C ALA A 77 8.21 9.07 -0.67
N ALA A 78 9.03 9.30 0.36
CA ALA A 78 8.64 10.18 1.46
C ALA A 78 8.42 11.63 1.03
N ASP A 79 9.02 12.03 -0.09
CA ASP A 79 8.87 13.38 -0.67
C ASP A 79 7.75 13.47 -1.73
N ALA A 80 7.05 12.39 -2.01
CA ALA A 80 5.91 12.37 -2.94
C ALA A 80 4.67 12.98 -2.27
N ARG A 81 4.68 14.28 -1.99
CA ARG A 81 3.68 14.96 -1.18
C ARG A 81 2.27 14.83 -1.73
N HIS A 82 2.12 14.98 -3.05
CA HIS A 82 0.80 14.88 -3.67
C HIS A 82 0.19 13.48 -3.47
N LEU A 83 0.99 12.42 -3.64
CA LEU A 83 0.53 11.05 -3.41
C LEU A 83 0.17 10.83 -1.93
N LEU A 84 0.99 11.35 -1.00
CA LEU A 84 0.71 11.24 0.43
C LEU A 84 -0.58 11.99 0.80
N ASP A 85 -0.81 13.16 0.21
CA ASP A 85 -2.03 13.94 0.43
C ASP A 85 -3.26 13.22 -0.14
N LEU A 86 -3.14 12.57 -1.30
CA LEU A 86 -4.23 11.75 -1.85
C LEU A 86 -4.53 10.53 -0.97
N THR A 87 -3.55 10.02 -0.27
CA THR A 87 -3.68 8.83 0.58
C THR A 87 -4.37 9.14 1.91
N ARG A 88 -4.20 10.35 2.44
CA ARG A 88 -4.72 10.71 3.76
C ARG A 88 -6.22 10.45 3.92
N PRO A 89 -7.10 10.86 2.98
CA PRO A 89 -8.53 10.58 3.12
C PRO A 89 -8.87 9.08 3.15
N TYR A 90 -8.06 8.24 2.50
CA TYR A 90 -8.21 6.79 2.59
C TYR A 90 -7.95 6.30 4.02
N LEU A 91 -6.89 6.81 4.66
CA LEU A 91 -6.56 6.48 6.05
C LEU A 91 -7.66 6.93 7.01
N GLU A 92 -8.20 8.13 6.79
CA GLU A 92 -9.32 8.64 7.59
C GLU A 92 -10.56 7.76 7.43
N MET A 93 -10.83 7.27 6.23
CA MET A 93 -11.92 6.33 5.99
C MET A 93 -11.68 5.01 6.73
N LEU A 94 -10.47 4.46 6.68
CA LEU A 94 -10.13 3.25 7.42
C LEU A 94 -10.36 3.43 8.92
N ASP A 95 -10.01 4.60 9.46
CA ASP A 95 -10.26 4.92 10.87
C ASP A 95 -11.75 4.89 11.19
N ARG A 96 -12.60 5.48 10.33
CA ARG A 96 -14.04 5.48 10.54
C ARG A 96 -14.64 4.08 10.56
N TYR A 97 -14.06 3.14 9.83
CA TYR A 97 -14.53 1.76 9.75
C TYR A 97 -13.80 0.83 10.72
N GLY A 98 -12.95 1.39 11.60
CA GLY A 98 -12.26 0.59 12.62
C GLY A 98 -11.20 -0.36 12.07
N VAL A 99 -10.66 -0.06 10.89
CA VAL A 99 -9.61 -0.88 10.28
C VAL A 99 -8.26 -0.40 10.79
N PRO A 100 -7.55 -1.18 11.61
CA PRO A 100 -6.27 -0.74 12.16
C PRO A 100 -5.17 -0.76 11.10
N TRP A 101 -4.39 0.32 11.04
CA TRP A 101 -3.26 0.44 10.11
C TRP A 101 -2.06 1.03 10.84
N VAL A 102 -0.88 0.82 10.26
CA VAL A 102 0.38 1.38 10.75
C VAL A 102 1.14 2.03 9.61
N GLN A 103 1.98 3.01 9.96
CA GLN A 103 2.93 3.61 9.04
C GLN A 103 4.30 2.99 9.28
N LEU A 104 4.91 2.49 8.20
CA LEU A 104 6.28 2.01 8.21
C LEU A 104 7.15 2.98 7.42
N SER A 105 8.38 3.18 7.87
CA SER A 105 9.37 4.02 7.18
C SER A 105 10.69 3.27 7.11
N THR A 106 11.36 3.36 5.96
CA THR A 106 12.66 2.72 5.78
C THR A 106 13.47 3.44 4.71
N GLY A 107 14.79 3.44 4.87
CA GLY A 107 15.72 3.83 3.81
C GLY A 107 16.09 2.68 2.89
N ASN A 108 15.72 1.44 3.26
CA ASN A 108 16.06 0.25 2.49
C ASN A 108 14.86 -0.70 2.44
N PRO A 109 13.97 -0.56 1.44
CA PRO A 109 12.78 -1.42 1.34
C PRO A 109 13.10 -2.83 0.85
N GLY A 110 14.33 -3.10 0.44
CA GLY A 110 14.75 -4.37 -0.11
C GLY A 110 15.17 -4.26 -1.57
N ARG A 111 15.04 -5.37 -2.30
CA ARG A 111 15.39 -5.41 -3.73
C ARG A 111 14.29 -4.74 -4.54
N ILE A 112 14.61 -3.63 -5.19
CA ILE A 112 13.64 -2.87 -5.98
C ILE A 112 13.42 -3.58 -7.31
N VAL A 113 12.16 -3.93 -7.60
CA VAL A 113 11.76 -4.59 -8.85
C VAL A 113 10.98 -3.66 -9.77
N TYR A 114 10.47 -2.55 -9.25
CA TYR A 114 9.81 -1.49 -10.01
C TYR A 114 10.08 -0.14 -9.34
N ARG A 115 10.23 0.89 -10.15
CA ARG A 115 10.43 2.26 -9.64
C ARG A 115 9.78 3.27 -10.58
N ASP A 116 9.12 4.26 -10.01
CA ASP A 116 8.74 5.50 -10.69
C ASP A 116 9.04 6.70 -9.78
N ASP A 117 8.56 7.89 -10.16
CA ASP A 117 8.88 9.13 -9.44
C ASP A 117 8.32 9.18 -8.01
N VAL A 118 7.29 8.39 -7.71
CA VAL A 118 6.54 8.50 -6.44
C VAL A 118 6.56 7.23 -5.62
N GLN A 119 6.93 6.09 -6.22
CA GLN A 119 6.85 4.81 -5.51
C GLN A 119 7.86 3.80 -6.03
N VAL A 120 8.13 2.81 -5.20
CA VAL A 120 8.88 1.62 -5.60
C VAL A 120 8.09 0.38 -5.18
N ILE A 121 8.31 -0.73 -5.88
CA ILE A 121 7.91 -2.05 -5.42
C ILE A 121 9.19 -2.80 -5.10
N ALA A 122 9.27 -3.35 -3.90
CA ALA A 122 10.48 -4.00 -3.42
C ALA A 122 10.18 -5.34 -2.75
N VAL A 123 11.11 -6.25 -2.90
CA VAL A 123 11.10 -7.55 -2.22
C VAL A 123 11.98 -7.41 -0.98
N PRO A 124 11.43 -7.59 0.23
CA PRO A 124 12.24 -7.46 1.45
C PRO A 124 13.29 -8.56 1.50
N GLN A 125 14.53 -8.18 1.76
CA GLN A 125 15.62 -9.14 1.96
C GLN A 125 15.59 -9.70 3.38
N THR A 126 15.41 -8.79 4.34
CA THR A 126 15.23 -9.13 5.75
C THR A 126 14.26 -8.13 6.35
N TYR A 127 13.59 -8.54 7.42
CA TYR A 127 12.76 -7.60 8.18
C TYR A 127 13.63 -6.97 9.27
N PRO A 128 13.62 -5.63 9.42
CA PRO A 128 14.28 -4.99 10.55
C PRO A 128 13.74 -5.52 11.88
N ALA A 129 14.58 -5.57 12.89
CA ALA A 129 14.21 -6.11 14.20
C ALA A 129 13.09 -5.32 14.88
N ASP A 130 12.95 -4.04 14.53
CA ASP A 130 11.94 -3.15 15.09
C ASP A 130 10.62 -3.12 14.31
N TRP A 131 10.49 -3.92 13.24
CA TRP A 131 9.23 -4.02 12.52
C TRP A 131 8.20 -4.71 13.41
N PRO A 132 6.93 -4.24 13.39
CA PRO A 132 5.91 -4.76 14.28
C PRO A 132 5.43 -6.16 13.91
N PHE A 133 5.89 -6.72 12.81
CA PHE A 133 5.41 -7.98 12.28
C PHE A 133 6.55 -8.98 12.09
N PRO A 134 6.28 -10.27 12.31
CA PRO A 134 7.28 -11.28 12.00
C PRO A 134 7.56 -11.36 10.49
N PRO A 135 8.75 -11.83 10.08
CA PRO A 135 9.04 -12.04 8.66
C PRO A 135 8.06 -13.01 8.02
N SER A 136 7.70 -12.74 6.77
CA SER A 136 6.93 -13.69 5.96
C SER A 136 7.80 -14.92 5.63
N ARG A 137 7.20 -16.07 5.63
CA ARG A 137 7.88 -17.32 5.29
C ARG A 137 7.41 -17.84 3.95
#